data_0a52e8ba3f94695185121ff795e3c059
#
_entry.id   0a52e8ba3f94695185121ff795e3c059
#
_cell.length_a   1.000
_cell.length_b   1.000
_cell.length_c   1.000
_cell.angle_alpha   90.00
_cell.angle_beta   90.00
_cell.angle_gamma   90.00
#
_symmetry.space_group_name_H-M   'P 1'
#
loop_
_entity.id
_entity.type
_entity.pdbx_description
1 polymer ?
#
loop_
_entity_poly.entity_id
_entity_poly.type
_entity_poly.pdbx_seq_one_letter_code
_entity_poly.pdbx_strand_id
1 'polypeptide(L)'
;MATLEKLAKDLHMKPNDLMRESLQAFLGRKLKVVEAQLFLLAKRYGVKDVFEFDKMIREGRFHEEDAFEDYFDFDNLEAERDLILENLEKI
;
A
#
# COMPACT_ATOMS: atom_id res chain seq x y z
N MET A 1 13.73 -0.04 28.01
CA MET A 1 13.34 0.10 26.59
C MET A 1 14.56 0.48 25.77
N ALA A 2 14.84 -0.24 24.70
CA ALA A 2 15.97 0.09 23.83
C ALA A 2 15.67 1.36 23.04
N THR A 3 16.59 2.33 23.08
CA THR A 3 16.47 3.53 22.25
C THR A 3 17.08 3.27 20.87
N LEU A 4 16.78 4.14 19.93
CA LEU A 4 17.35 4.08 18.60
C LEU A 4 18.87 4.13 18.63
N GLU A 5 19.44 5.04 19.43
CA GLU A 5 20.88 5.20 19.56
C GLU A 5 21.55 3.95 20.15
N LYS A 6 20.96 3.38 21.18
CA LYS A 6 21.50 2.17 21.81
C LYS A 6 21.51 1.00 20.83
N LEU A 7 20.38 0.78 20.13
CA LEU A 7 20.27 -0.30 19.17
C LEU A 7 21.23 -0.10 17.99
N ALA A 8 21.35 1.12 17.50
CA ALA A 8 22.29 1.43 16.43
C ALA A 8 23.72 1.11 16.84
N LYS A 9 24.10 1.47 18.07
CA LYS A 9 25.43 1.19 18.61
C LYS A 9 25.66 -0.32 18.68
N ASP A 10 24.69 -1.07 19.20
CA ASP A 10 24.80 -2.52 19.33
C ASP A 10 24.93 -3.20 17.96
N LEU A 11 24.31 -2.64 16.92
CA LEU A 11 24.36 -3.15 15.57
C LEU A 11 25.48 -2.55 14.72
N HIS A 12 26.31 -1.70 15.30
CA HIS A 12 27.41 -1.02 14.60
C HIS A 12 26.91 -0.17 13.42
N MET A 13 25.78 0.51 13.62
CA MET A 13 25.16 1.37 12.62
C MET A 13 25.06 2.80 13.13
N LYS A 14 24.98 3.75 12.20
CA LYS A 14 24.61 5.13 12.53
C LYS A 14 23.12 5.17 12.83
N PRO A 15 22.66 5.94 13.85
CA PRO A 15 21.23 6.03 14.16
C PRO A 15 20.35 6.41 12.96
N ASN A 16 20.78 7.37 12.15
CA ASN A 16 20.01 7.78 10.97
C ASN A 16 19.92 6.68 9.92
N ASP A 17 20.97 5.88 9.77
CA ASP A 17 20.95 4.75 8.83
C ASP A 17 20.00 3.66 9.32
N LEU A 18 20.03 3.37 10.63
CA LEU A 18 19.12 2.39 11.21
C LEU A 18 17.66 2.84 11.06
N MET A 19 17.39 4.13 11.32
CA MET A 19 16.04 4.68 11.15
C MET A 19 15.57 4.54 9.71
N ARG A 20 16.40 4.97 8.75
CA ARG A 20 16.06 4.91 7.32
C ARG A 20 15.79 3.48 6.88
N GLU A 21 16.68 2.55 7.20
CA GLU A 21 16.50 1.15 6.83
C GLU A 21 15.28 0.52 7.48
N SER A 22 14.99 0.89 8.73
CA SER A 22 13.81 0.40 9.43
C SER A 22 12.52 0.90 8.78
N LEU A 23 12.48 2.17 8.40
CA LEU A 23 11.34 2.76 7.72
C LEU A 23 11.14 2.13 6.33
N GLN A 24 12.23 1.94 5.60
CA GLN A 24 12.18 1.29 4.29
C GLN A 24 11.66 -0.14 4.40
N ALA A 25 12.11 -0.88 5.39
CA ALA A 25 11.66 -2.26 5.61
C ALA A 25 10.18 -2.32 5.96
N PHE A 26 9.73 -1.43 6.85
CA PHE A 26 8.31 -1.36 7.25
C PHE A 26 7.43 -1.01 6.06
N LEU A 27 7.77 0.07 5.36
CA LEU A 27 7.00 0.53 4.21
C LEU A 27 7.01 -0.48 3.07
N GLY A 28 8.14 -1.15 2.85
CA GLY A 28 8.25 -2.19 1.84
C GLY A 28 7.32 -3.37 2.10
N ARG A 29 7.23 -3.82 3.36
CA ARG A 29 6.30 -4.89 3.74
C ARG A 29 4.85 -4.46 3.57
N LYS A 30 4.54 -3.23 4.00
CA LYS A 30 3.20 -2.69 3.87
C LYS A 30 2.79 -2.55 2.41
N LEU A 31 3.72 -2.12 1.57
CA LEU A 31 3.49 -2.02 0.14
C LEU A 31 3.12 -3.37 -0.49
N LYS A 32 3.83 -4.43 -0.11
CA LYS A 32 3.54 -5.78 -0.61
C LYS A 32 2.13 -6.22 -0.25
N VAL A 33 1.69 -5.94 0.97
CA VAL A 33 0.33 -6.30 1.41
C VAL A 33 -0.72 -5.52 0.61
N VAL A 34 -0.52 -4.21 0.46
CA VAL A 34 -1.44 -3.37 -0.31
C VAL A 34 -1.50 -3.80 -1.77
N GLU A 35 -0.36 -4.06 -2.38
CA GLU A 35 -0.31 -4.51 -3.78
C GLU A 35 -0.98 -5.88 -3.97
N ALA A 36 -0.84 -6.78 -3.01
CA ALA A 36 -1.50 -8.08 -3.06
C ALA A 36 -3.02 -7.93 -3.00
N GLN A 37 -3.52 -7.03 -2.14
CA GLN A 37 -4.95 -6.75 -2.04
C GLN A 37 -5.49 -6.10 -3.31
N LEU A 38 -4.74 -5.17 -3.89
CA LEU A 38 -5.10 -4.55 -5.16
C LEU A 38 -5.17 -5.58 -6.28
N PHE A 39 -4.20 -6.48 -6.33
CA PHE A 39 -4.16 -7.55 -7.32
C PHE A 39 -5.40 -8.44 -7.22
N LEU A 40 -5.80 -8.82 -6.01
CA LEU A 40 -6.99 -9.65 -5.80
C LEU A 40 -8.26 -8.96 -6.25
N LEU A 41 -8.42 -7.67 -5.94
CA LEU A 41 -9.57 -6.89 -6.38
C LEU A 41 -9.59 -6.74 -7.90
N ALA A 42 -8.46 -6.40 -8.49
CA ALA A 42 -8.32 -6.26 -9.93
C ALA A 42 -8.70 -7.56 -10.66
N LYS A 43 -8.23 -8.68 -10.12
CA LYS A 43 -8.53 -10.00 -10.69
C LYS A 43 -10.00 -10.38 -10.54
N ARG A 44 -10.59 -10.04 -9.39
CA ARG A 44 -12.02 -10.36 -9.12
C ARG A 44 -12.94 -9.73 -10.14
N TYR A 45 -12.66 -8.49 -10.55
CA TYR A 45 -13.50 -7.75 -11.47
C TYR A 45 -12.97 -7.69 -12.90
N GLY A 46 -11.79 -8.27 -13.14
CA GLY A 46 -11.18 -8.25 -14.47
C GLY A 46 -10.78 -6.86 -14.92
N VAL A 47 -10.38 -6.01 -14.00
CA VAL A 47 -9.96 -4.62 -14.25
C VAL A 47 -8.51 -4.45 -13.86
N LYS A 48 -7.86 -3.40 -14.38
CA LYS A 48 -6.46 -3.10 -14.05
C LYS A 48 -6.31 -2.03 -12.97
N ASP A 49 -7.30 -1.16 -12.81
CA ASP A 49 -7.26 -0.06 -11.84
C ASP A 49 -8.68 0.38 -11.47
N VAL A 50 -8.76 1.34 -10.52
CA VAL A 50 -10.05 1.85 -10.04
C VAL A 50 -10.80 2.64 -11.11
N PHE A 51 -10.11 3.28 -12.04
CA PHE A 51 -10.75 4.03 -13.13
C PHE A 51 -11.52 3.09 -14.06
N GLU A 52 -10.92 1.97 -14.42
CA GLU A 52 -11.58 0.96 -15.24
C GLU A 52 -12.75 0.35 -14.50
N PHE A 53 -12.61 0.10 -13.21
CA PHE A 53 -13.69 -0.42 -12.38
C PHE A 53 -14.84 0.57 -12.28
N ASP A 54 -14.55 1.85 -12.05
CA ASP A 54 -15.56 2.91 -12.01
C ASP A 54 -16.35 2.98 -13.31
N LYS A 55 -15.64 2.90 -14.43
CA LYS A 55 -16.30 2.89 -15.76
C LYS A 55 -17.26 1.72 -15.90
N MET A 56 -16.86 0.53 -15.49
CA MET A 56 -17.71 -0.65 -15.55
C MET A 56 -18.94 -0.54 -14.65
N ILE A 57 -18.79 0.05 -13.47
CA ILE A 57 -19.91 0.30 -12.56
C ILE A 57 -20.90 1.26 -13.21
N ARG A 58 -20.42 2.34 -13.82
CA ARG A 58 -21.28 3.32 -14.53
C ARG A 58 -22.00 2.71 -15.72
N GLU A 59 -21.38 1.75 -16.38
CA GLU A 59 -21.99 1.04 -17.49
C GLU A 59 -23.00 -0.01 -17.03
N GLY A 60 -23.21 -0.15 -15.72
CA GLY A 60 -24.19 -1.08 -15.16
C GLY A 60 -23.78 -2.54 -15.20
N ARG A 61 -22.49 -2.83 -15.31
CA ARG A 61 -21.99 -4.20 -15.36
C ARG A 61 -22.05 -4.91 -14.02
N PHE A 62 -22.05 -4.14 -12.93
CA PHE A 62 -22.11 -4.68 -11.57
C PHE A 62 -23.27 -4.00 -10.85
N HIS A 63 -24.21 -4.79 -10.35
CA HIS A 63 -25.42 -4.28 -9.70
C HIS A 63 -25.44 -4.52 -8.20
N GLU A 64 -24.40 -5.12 -7.65
CA GLU A 64 -24.40 -5.58 -6.28
C GLU A 64 -23.83 -4.52 -5.36
N GLU A 65 -24.38 -4.45 -4.14
CA GLU A 65 -23.83 -3.58 -3.10
C GLU A 65 -22.36 -3.88 -2.82
N ASP A 66 -21.96 -5.15 -2.94
CA ASP A 66 -20.58 -5.58 -2.74
C ASP A 66 -19.62 -4.86 -3.70
N ALA A 67 -20.07 -4.58 -4.93
CA ALA A 67 -19.23 -3.88 -5.89
C ALA A 67 -18.91 -2.45 -5.46
N PHE A 68 -19.82 -1.78 -4.76
CA PHE A 68 -19.57 -0.44 -4.23
C PHE A 68 -18.59 -0.46 -3.08
N GLU A 69 -18.71 -1.44 -2.18
CA GLU A 69 -17.74 -1.61 -1.09
C GLU A 69 -16.36 -1.89 -1.65
N ASP A 70 -16.27 -2.81 -2.60
CA ASP A 70 -15.00 -3.15 -3.23
C ASP A 70 -14.43 -1.97 -4.02
N TYR A 71 -15.27 -1.14 -4.60
CA TYR A 71 -14.83 0.09 -5.27
C TYR A 71 -14.14 1.03 -4.27
N PHE A 72 -14.75 1.25 -3.12
CA PHE A 72 -14.15 2.11 -2.10
C PHE A 72 -12.87 1.51 -1.54
N ASP A 73 -12.84 0.21 -1.32
CA ASP A 73 -11.63 -0.47 -0.88
C ASP A 73 -10.51 -0.34 -1.92
N PHE A 74 -10.84 -0.51 -3.19
CA PHE A 74 -9.90 -0.39 -4.30
C PHE A 74 -9.31 1.02 -4.34
N ASP A 75 -10.17 2.04 -4.27
CA ASP A 75 -9.76 3.44 -4.28
C ASP A 75 -8.86 3.77 -3.10
N ASN A 76 -9.23 3.33 -1.91
CA ASN A 76 -8.45 3.55 -0.68
C ASN A 76 -7.09 2.84 -0.74
N LEU A 77 -7.05 1.62 -1.27
CA LEU A 77 -5.79 0.87 -1.41
C LEU A 77 -4.86 1.53 -2.42
N GLU A 78 -5.38 2.05 -3.51
CA GLU A 78 -4.55 2.79 -4.48
C GLU A 78 -3.98 4.06 -3.87
N ALA A 79 -4.78 4.78 -3.10
CA ALA A 79 -4.32 5.97 -2.39
C ALA A 79 -3.24 5.62 -1.36
N GLU A 80 -3.42 4.53 -0.62
CA GLU A 80 -2.43 4.05 0.35
C GLU A 80 -1.13 3.63 -0.34
N ARG A 81 -1.22 2.91 -1.46
CA ARG A 81 -0.05 2.53 -2.26
C ARG A 81 0.72 3.77 -2.69
N ASP A 82 0.04 4.75 -3.22
CA ASP A 82 0.68 5.96 -3.71
C ASP A 82 1.36 6.73 -2.59
N LEU A 83 0.73 6.78 -1.42
CA LEU A 83 1.31 7.42 -0.23
C LEU A 83 2.58 6.69 0.22
N ILE A 84 2.56 5.36 0.23
CA ILE A 84 3.73 4.56 0.60
C ILE A 84 4.87 4.80 -0.38
N LEU A 85 4.58 4.76 -1.69
CA LEU A 85 5.59 5.00 -2.73
C LEU A 85 6.20 6.40 -2.62
N GLU A 86 5.37 7.41 -2.37
CA GLU A 86 5.84 8.78 -2.18
C GLU A 86 6.80 8.87 -1.00
N ASN A 87 6.47 8.23 0.12
CA ASN A 87 7.33 8.25 1.30
C ASN A 87 8.62 7.46 1.09
N LEU A 88 8.57 6.34 0.36
CA LEU A 88 9.77 5.58 0.02
C LEU A 88 10.75 6.39 -0.82
N GLU A 89 10.26 7.26 -1.71
CA GLU A 89 11.12 8.13 -2.50
C GLU A 89 11.85 9.16 -1.64
N LYS A 90 11.24 9.58 -0.53
CA LYS A 90 11.78 10.63 0.33
C LYS A 90 12.73 10.12 1.40
N ILE A 91 12.79 8.84 1.61
CA ILE A 91 13.68 8.24 2.63
C ILE A 91 15.10 7.95 2.06
#